data_db90842454bee490f3e5a6103f3f89ec
#
_entry.id   db90842454bee490f3e5a6103f3f89ec
#
_cell.length_a   1.000
_cell.length_b   1.000
_cell.length_c   1.000
_cell.angle_alpha   90.00
_cell.angle_beta   90.00
_cell.angle_gamma   90.00
#
_symmetry.space_group_name_H-M   'P 1'
#
loop_
_entity.id
_entity.type
_entity.pdbx_description
1 polymer ?
#
loop_
_entity_poly.entity_id
_entity_poly.type
_entity_poly.pdbx_seq_one_letter_code
_entity_poly.pdbx_strand_id
1 'polypeptide(L)'
;MVQTSWTGPESGPGGTMAKADDPEDSFLAELGERLRTMRALHGMSRRVLSKASGLSARYIAQMEGGKGNVSIVLLRRLTHAMGVKLEDVIPNTDSTPDWPVIRDLLHGASKEQIAHVKAVLTDKPGSTWARNMQRVALIGLRGAGKSTLGRIAADRLGWTFVELNRKIEQENGLTIAEILALYGQEGYRRLELAALRGMIQLPGPMVLATGGGIVAEPLTFDLILSSFFTIWLKAKPEEHMRRVREQGDLRPMRDDRHAMQELRTILLSREPLYARAQAAVDTAGMTVEKAAQRLINVIQTNVRTSRRLRRA
;
A
#
# COMPACT_ATOMS: atom_id res chain seq x y z
N MET A 1 -35.83 76.19 7.52
CA MET A 1 -34.40 75.75 7.62
C MET A 1 -34.28 74.92 8.86
N VAL A 2 -34.26 73.63 8.67
CA VAL A 2 -34.06 72.67 9.78
C VAL A 2 -32.82 71.83 9.38
N GLN A 3 -31.72 72.06 10.10
CA GLN A 3 -30.50 71.24 9.97
C GLN A 3 -30.69 69.97 10.80
N THR A 4 -30.71 68.80 10.16
CA THR A 4 -30.64 67.54 10.84
C THR A 4 -29.19 67.10 10.81
N SER A 5 -28.55 67.06 11.98
CA SER A 5 -27.21 66.48 12.23
C SER A 5 -27.31 64.96 12.21
N TRP A 6 -26.56 64.35 11.32
CA TRP A 6 -26.38 62.90 11.27
C TRP A 6 -25.22 62.49 12.19
N THR A 7 -25.52 61.76 13.26
CA THR A 7 -24.52 61.08 14.11
C THR A 7 -24.36 59.68 13.64
N GLY A 8 -23.15 59.36 13.13
CA GLY A 8 -22.77 58.02 12.72
C GLY A 8 -22.63 57.06 13.92
N PRO A 9 -22.81 55.73 13.73
CA PRO A 9 -22.71 54.77 14.82
C PRO A 9 -21.25 54.54 15.23
N GLU A 10 -21.06 54.42 16.54
CA GLU A 10 -19.80 54.13 17.22
C GLU A 10 -19.19 52.77 16.76
N SER A 11 -17.88 52.77 16.58
CA SER A 11 -17.06 51.62 16.32
C SER A 11 -17.06 50.64 17.50
N GLY A 12 -17.76 49.51 17.36
CA GLY A 12 -17.63 48.35 18.25
C GLY A 12 -16.31 47.61 18.07
N PRO A 13 -15.84 46.86 19.08
CA PRO A 13 -14.51 46.26 19.08
C PRO A 13 -14.37 45.13 18.01
N GLY A 14 -13.21 45.14 17.35
CA GLY A 14 -12.86 44.28 16.23
C GLY A 14 -13.07 42.79 16.51
N GLY A 15 -14.09 42.24 15.89
CA GLY A 15 -14.15 40.79 15.67
C GLY A 15 -13.08 40.41 14.67
N THR A 16 -12.14 39.60 15.10
CA THR A 16 -11.18 38.93 14.23
C THR A 16 -11.97 38.02 13.27
N MET A 17 -12.24 38.51 12.06
CA MET A 17 -12.73 37.63 11.00
C MET A 17 -11.71 36.51 10.84
N ALA A 18 -12.09 35.28 11.13
CA ALA A 18 -11.35 34.11 10.76
C ALA A 18 -11.07 34.25 9.24
N LYS A 19 -9.77 34.22 8.86
CA LYS A 19 -9.36 34.16 7.47
C LYS A 19 -10.09 32.97 6.89
N ALA A 20 -10.98 33.18 5.94
CA ALA A 20 -11.51 32.10 5.12
C ALA A 20 -10.29 31.38 4.52
N ASP A 21 -10.18 30.08 4.71
CA ASP A 21 -9.09 29.28 4.13
C ASP A 21 -9.10 29.54 2.63
N ASP A 22 -7.99 30.03 2.11
CA ASP A 22 -7.80 30.25 0.68
C ASP A 22 -7.92 28.90 -0.01
N PRO A 23 -8.77 28.73 -1.05
CA PRO A 23 -8.89 27.48 -1.78
C PRO A 23 -7.54 26.94 -2.29
N GLU A 24 -6.59 27.83 -2.61
CA GLU A 24 -5.24 27.46 -3.02
C GLU A 24 -4.42 26.88 -1.85
N ASP A 25 -4.52 27.45 -0.66
CA ASP A 25 -3.84 26.95 0.54
C ASP A 25 -4.41 25.56 0.94
N SER A 26 -5.72 25.40 0.85
CA SER A 26 -6.38 24.10 1.08
C SER A 26 -5.93 23.03 0.09
N PHE A 27 -5.87 23.37 -1.19
CA PHE A 27 -5.38 22.46 -2.24
C PHE A 27 -3.92 22.06 -2.01
N LEU A 28 -3.03 23.01 -1.69
CA LEU A 28 -1.62 22.75 -1.43
C LEU A 28 -1.43 21.90 -0.17
N ALA A 29 -2.22 22.10 0.87
CA ALA A 29 -2.19 21.28 2.07
C ALA A 29 -2.60 19.83 1.77
N GLU A 30 -3.67 19.61 1.01
CA GLU A 30 -4.12 18.27 0.61
C GLU A 30 -3.11 17.59 -0.33
N LEU A 31 -2.54 18.30 -1.30
CA LEU A 31 -1.47 17.81 -2.17
C LEU A 31 -0.26 17.35 -1.36
N GLY A 32 0.15 18.16 -0.38
CA GLY A 32 1.28 17.87 0.50
C GLY A 32 1.04 16.61 1.33
N GLU A 33 -0.14 16.45 1.91
CA GLU A 33 -0.52 15.27 2.68
C GLU A 33 -0.58 14.00 1.80
N ARG A 34 -1.10 14.10 0.57
CA ARG A 34 -1.08 13.00 -0.39
C ARG A 34 0.35 12.59 -0.77
N LEU A 35 1.23 13.54 -1.05
CA LEU A 35 2.65 13.26 -1.30
C LEU A 35 3.31 12.53 -0.14
N ARG A 36 3.06 12.99 1.08
CA ARG A 36 3.58 12.37 2.31
C ARG A 36 3.05 10.96 2.48
N THR A 37 1.76 10.75 2.27
CA THR A 37 1.08 9.46 2.37
C THR A 37 1.63 8.49 1.32
N MET A 38 1.73 8.91 0.05
CA MET A 38 2.29 8.08 -1.03
C MET A 38 3.73 7.69 -0.75
N ARG A 39 4.59 8.63 -0.31
CA ARG A 39 5.96 8.31 0.08
C ARG A 39 6.00 7.27 1.20
N ALA A 40 5.16 7.43 2.22
CA ALA A 40 5.09 6.48 3.34
C ALA A 40 4.57 5.11 2.90
N LEU A 41 3.53 5.06 2.07
CA LEU A 41 3.01 3.82 1.48
C LEU A 41 4.10 3.03 0.75
N HIS A 42 4.96 3.73 -0.02
CA HIS A 42 6.09 3.12 -0.72
C HIS A 42 7.30 2.83 0.19
N GLY A 43 7.22 3.14 1.49
CA GLY A 43 8.27 2.86 2.48
C GLY A 43 9.53 3.70 2.30
N MET A 44 9.41 4.87 1.68
CA MET A 44 10.53 5.77 1.44
C MET A 44 10.67 6.81 2.56
N SER A 45 11.88 6.97 3.11
CA SER A 45 12.20 8.16 3.89
C SER A 45 12.40 9.37 2.97
N ARG A 46 12.27 10.60 3.51
CA ARG A 46 12.57 11.83 2.73
C ARG A 46 13.99 11.81 2.17
N ARG A 47 14.93 11.20 2.87
CA ARG A 47 16.32 11.06 2.43
C ARG A 47 16.44 10.13 1.22
N VAL A 48 15.72 9.02 1.22
CA VAL A 48 15.68 8.08 0.09
C VAL A 48 15.04 8.76 -1.12
N LEU A 49 13.90 9.43 -0.93
CA LEU A 49 13.22 10.15 -2.00
C LEU A 49 14.05 11.32 -2.55
N SER A 50 14.77 12.03 -1.67
CA SER A 50 15.72 13.08 -2.07
C SER A 50 16.80 12.55 -3.00
N LYS A 51 17.40 11.40 -2.66
CA LYS A 51 18.44 10.77 -3.50
C LYS A 51 17.86 10.28 -4.83
N ALA A 52 16.67 9.71 -4.84
CA ALA A 52 16.03 9.18 -6.04
C ALA A 52 15.51 10.28 -6.98
N SER A 53 14.96 11.37 -6.43
CA SER A 53 14.38 12.46 -7.21
C SER A 53 15.39 13.57 -7.59
N GLY A 54 16.54 13.64 -6.89
CA GLY A 54 17.50 14.72 -7.01
C GLY A 54 17.01 16.06 -6.42
N LEU A 55 15.97 16.04 -5.58
CA LEU A 55 15.45 17.21 -4.86
C LEU A 55 15.97 17.19 -3.41
N SER A 56 16.18 18.37 -2.81
CA SER A 56 16.63 18.41 -1.42
C SER A 56 15.54 17.91 -0.46
N ALA A 57 15.93 17.21 0.63
CA ALA A 57 15.00 16.73 1.65
C ALA A 57 14.21 17.88 2.31
N ARG A 58 14.81 19.08 2.39
CA ARG A 58 14.13 20.30 2.88
C ARG A 58 13.02 20.73 1.93
N TYR A 59 13.26 20.71 0.61
CA TYR A 59 12.24 21.05 -0.38
C TYR A 59 11.08 20.05 -0.37
N ILE A 60 11.39 18.74 -0.27
CA ILE A 60 10.38 17.69 -0.11
C ILE A 60 9.53 17.93 1.15
N ALA A 61 10.16 18.28 2.27
CA ALA A 61 9.46 18.59 3.50
C ALA A 61 8.53 19.81 3.37
N GLN A 62 8.94 20.84 2.62
CA GLN A 62 8.09 22.01 2.33
C GLN A 62 6.87 21.62 1.49
N MET A 63 7.08 20.82 0.44
CA MET A 63 5.97 20.31 -0.40
C MET A 63 4.99 19.46 0.39
N GLU A 64 5.49 18.53 1.22
CA GLU A 64 4.66 17.69 2.09
C GLU A 64 3.94 18.49 3.20
N GLY A 65 4.41 19.67 3.52
CA GLY A 65 3.76 20.61 4.45
C GLY A 65 2.78 21.57 3.79
N GLY A 66 2.50 21.43 2.49
CA GLY A 66 1.62 22.32 1.75
C GLY A 66 2.14 23.74 1.62
N LYS A 67 3.46 23.94 1.77
CA LYS A 67 4.06 25.27 1.77
C LYS A 67 4.77 25.58 0.45
N GLY A 68 4.35 26.67 -0.17
CA GLY A 68 4.98 27.23 -1.37
C GLY A 68 4.43 26.66 -2.68
N ASN A 69 4.74 27.38 -3.76
CA ASN A 69 4.25 27.03 -5.09
C ASN A 69 5.03 25.84 -5.65
N VAL A 70 4.35 24.75 -5.97
CA VAL A 70 4.97 23.53 -6.44
C VAL A 70 5.02 23.52 -7.96
N SER A 71 6.23 23.52 -8.53
CA SER A 71 6.39 23.34 -9.96
C SER A 71 5.94 21.94 -10.39
N ILE A 72 5.10 21.85 -11.42
CA ILE A 72 4.62 20.58 -11.97
C ILE A 72 5.77 19.68 -12.45
N VAL A 73 6.89 20.26 -12.91
CA VAL A 73 8.08 19.52 -13.32
C VAL A 73 8.74 18.84 -12.13
N LEU A 74 8.81 19.52 -10.98
CA LEU A 74 9.39 18.97 -9.75
C LEU A 74 8.45 17.94 -9.13
N LEU A 75 7.15 18.18 -9.18
CA LEU A 75 6.14 17.22 -8.76
C LEU A 75 6.24 15.92 -9.57
N ARG A 76 6.36 16.02 -10.91
CA ARG A 76 6.57 14.86 -11.80
C ARG A 76 7.88 14.11 -11.46
N ARG A 77 8.96 14.78 -11.11
CA ARG A 77 10.21 14.14 -10.68
C ARG A 77 10.03 13.35 -9.38
N LEU A 78 9.28 13.92 -8.43
CA LEU A 78 8.95 13.22 -7.18
C LEU A 78 8.10 11.99 -7.40
N THR A 79 7.02 12.12 -8.15
CA THR A 79 6.10 11.00 -8.43
C THR A 79 6.81 9.88 -9.19
N HIS A 80 7.63 10.22 -10.19
CA HIS A 80 8.46 9.25 -10.91
C HIS A 80 9.44 8.52 -9.97
N ALA A 81 10.09 9.24 -9.04
CA ALA A 81 11.00 8.64 -8.08
C ALA A 81 10.31 7.69 -7.07
N MET A 82 9.02 7.90 -6.83
CA MET A 82 8.18 7.01 -6.03
C MET A 82 7.57 5.87 -6.84
N GLY A 83 7.62 5.91 -8.19
CA GLY A 83 6.95 4.96 -9.07
C GLY A 83 5.44 5.14 -9.11
N VAL A 84 4.92 6.36 -8.84
CA VAL A 84 3.50 6.70 -8.90
C VAL A 84 3.21 7.68 -10.03
N LYS A 85 1.98 7.70 -10.52
CA LYS A 85 1.58 8.66 -11.54
C LYS A 85 1.31 10.03 -10.92
N LEU A 86 1.53 11.08 -11.71
CA LEU A 86 1.31 12.47 -11.27
C LEU A 86 -0.15 12.69 -10.83
N GLU A 87 -1.08 12.12 -11.57
CA GLU A 87 -2.51 12.20 -11.29
C GLU A 87 -2.94 11.56 -9.96
N ASP A 88 -2.18 10.59 -9.44
CA ASP A 88 -2.50 9.91 -8.18
C ASP A 88 -2.19 10.77 -6.95
N VAL A 89 -1.37 11.80 -7.09
CA VAL A 89 -1.05 12.74 -6.01
C VAL A 89 -1.86 14.05 -6.08
N ILE A 90 -2.43 14.37 -7.25
CA ILE A 90 -3.27 15.57 -7.40
C ILE A 90 -4.60 15.34 -6.66
N PRO A 91 -5.04 16.23 -5.77
CA PRO A 91 -6.33 16.16 -5.13
C PRO A 91 -7.47 16.11 -6.14
N ASN A 92 -8.30 15.07 -6.05
CA ASN A 92 -9.49 14.93 -6.88
C ASN A 92 -10.68 14.60 -5.96
N THR A 93 -11.67 15.45 -5.94
CA THR A 93 -12.79 15.42 -5.00
C THR A 93 -13.75 14.24 -5.20
N ASP A 94 -13.72 13.58 -6.38
CA ASP A 94 -14.76 12.63 -6.79
C ASP A 94 -14.25 11.18 -7.00
N SER A 95 -13.00 10.84 -6.64
CA SER A 95 -12.47 9.51 -6.89
C SER A 95 -12.61 8.57 -5.69
N THR A 96 -13.25 7.42 -5.92
CA THR A 96 -13.21 6.29 -4.98
C THR A 96 -11.77 5.77 -4.84
N PRO A 97 -11.40 5.13 -3.71
CA PRO A 97 -10.07 4.54 -3.50
C PRO A 97 -9.63 3.58 -4.61
N ASP A 98 -10.59 2.95 -5.30
CA ASP A 98 -10.33 1.97 -6.36
C ASP A 98 -10.19 2.60 -7.76
N TRP A 99 -10.45 3.91 -7.89
CA TRP A 99 -10.44 4.57 -9.20
C TRP A 99 -9.10 4.50 -9.95
N PRO A 100 -7.93 4.68 -9.33
CA PRO A 100 -6.66 4.53 -10.01
C PRO A 100 -6.48 3.12 -10.62
N VAL A 101 -6.92 2.09 -9.90
CA VAL A 101 -6.87 0.69 -10.35
C VAL A 101 -7.78 0.47 -11.56
N ILE A 102 -9.03 0.91 -11.45
CA ILE A 102 -10.03 0.78 -12.51
C ILE A 102 -9.54 1.47 -13.78
N ARG A 103 -9.02 2.67 -13.66
CA ARG A 103 -8.47 3.45 -14.78
C ARG A 103 -7.32 2.70 -15.46
N ASP A 104 -6.37 2.20 -14.69
CA ASP A 104 -5.21 1.50 -15.23
C ASP A 104 -5.57 0.19 -15.91
N LEU A 105 -6.51 -0.56 -15.35
CA LEU A 105 -7.08 -1.75 -15.98
C LEU A 105 -7.75 -1.41 -17.32
N LEU A 106 -8.54 -0.33 -17.37
CA LEU A 106 -9.23 0.11 -18.59
C LEU A 106 -8.26 0.63 -19.66
N HIS A 107 -7.18 1.32 -19.27
CA HIS A 107 -6.16 1.78 -20.21
C HIS A 107 -5.37 0.65 -20.88
N GLY A 108 -5.15 -0.46 -20.17
CA GLY A 108 -4.46 -1.63 -20.69
C GLY A 108 -5.37 -2.68 -21.34
N ALA A 109 -6.69 -2.48 -21.31
CA ALA A 109 -7.67 -3.46 -21.76
C ALA A 109 -7.89 -3.41 -23.28
N SER A 110 -8.07 -4.60 -23.91
CA SER A 110 -8.50 -4.70 -25.30
C SER A 110 -9.94 -4.23 -25.48
N LYS A 111 -10.35 -3.96 -26.73
CA LYS A 111 -11.75 -3.58 -27.05
C LYS A 111 -12.76 -4.64 -26.57
N GLU A 112 -12.41 -5.92 -26.69
CA GLU A 112 -13.22 -7.05 -26.25
C GLU A 112 -13.31 -7.10 -24.71
N GLN A 113 -12.21 -6.84 -24.01
CA GLN A 113 -12.20 -6.76 -22.55
C GLN A 113 -13.04 -5.59 -22.03
N ILE A 114 -12.95 -4.42 -22.67
CA ILE A 114 -13.78 -3.25 -22.34
C ILE A 114 -15.27 -3.56 -22.58
N ALA A 115 -15.61 -4.24 -23.67
CA ALA A 115 -16.98 -4.67 -23.95
C ALA A 115 -17.48 -5.65 -22.88
N HIS A 116 -16.63 -6.61 -22.45
CA HIS A 116 -16.95 -7.55 -21.37
C HIS A 116 -17.15 -6.85 -20.02
N VAL A 117 -16.29 -5.91 -19.66
CA VAL A 117 -16.44 -5.11 -18.42
C VAL A 117 -17.74 -4.29 -18.45
N LYS A 118 -18.08 -3.69 -19.59
CA LYS A 118 -19.38 -2.99 -19.75
C LYS A 118 -20.56 -3.94 -19.53
N ALA A 119 -20.49 -5.17 -20.07
CA ALA A 119 -21.53 -6.17 -19.85
C ALA A 119 -21.64 -6.58 -18.39
N VAL A 120 -20.51 -6.79 -17.69
CA VAL A 120 -20.47 -7.15 -16.25
C VAL A 120 -21.01 -6.03 -15.37
N LEU A 121 -20.76 -4.76 -15.70
CA LEU A 121 -21.30 -3.61 -14.95
C LEU A 121 -22.80 -3.41 -15.15
N THR A 122 -23.37 -3.99 -16.22
CA THR A 122 -24.81 -3.96 -16.51
C THR A 122 -25.55 -5.21 -16.02
N ASP A 123 -24.82 -6.31 -15.75
CA ASP A 123 -25.39 -7.57 -15.25
C ASP A 123 -24.96 -7.88 -13.80
N LYS A 124 -25.84 -8.52 -13.01
CA LYS A 124 -25.60 -8.85 -11.58
C LYS A 124 -24.54 -9.94 -11.41
N PRO A 125 -23.68 -9.85 -10.38
CA PRO A 125 -22.52 -10.72 -10.24
C PRO A 125 -22.86 -12.09 -9.65
N GLY A 126 -22.29 -13.14 -10.25
CA GLY A 126 -22.25 -14.51 -9.71
C GLY A 126 -20.97 -15.26 -10.06
N SER A 127 -20.23 -15.70 -9.01
CA SER A 127 -19.38 -16.90 -9.02
C SER A 127 -17.91 -16.88 -9.47
N THR A 128 -17.04 -15.98 -9.01
CA THR A 128 -15.59 -16.19 -9.14
C THR A 128 -14.91 -16.66 -7.83
N TRP A 129 -15.60 -16.65 -6.73
CA TRP A 129 -15.08 -16.92 -5.37
C TRP A 129 -14.65 -18.37 -5.11
N ALA A 130 -15.13 -19.32 -5.90
CA ALA A 130 -14.96 -20.75 -5.58
C ALA A 130 -13.61 -21.36 -6.00
N ARG A 131 -12.80 -20.69 -6.82
CA ARG A 131 -11.56 -21.26 -7.38
C ARG A 131 -10.30 -21.11 -6.53
N ASN A 132 -10.25 -20.12 -5.62
CA ASN A 132 -8.98 -19.71 -5.01
C ASN A 132 -8.74 -20.15 -3.56
N MET A 133 -9.49 -21.12 -3.07
CA MET A 133 -9.60 -21.43 -1.64
C MET A 133 -8.46 -22.28 -1.05
N GLN A 134 -7.55 -22.78 -1.87
CA GLN A 134 -6.33 -23.45 -1.45
C GLN A 134 -5.08 -22.60 -1.76
N ARG A 135 -5.27 -21.31 -2.02
CA ARG A 135 -4.20 -20.37 -2.27
C ARG A 135 -4.26 -19.28 -1.23
N VAL A 136 -3.25 -19.18 -0.42
CA VAL A 136 -3.15 -18.20 0.67
C VAL A 136 -2.05 -17.20 0.36
N ALA A 137 -2.33 -15.92 0.47
CA ALA A 137 -1.32 -14.86 0.45
C ALA A 137 -1.17 -14.25 1.83
N LEU A 138 0.06 -14.22 2.35
CA LEU A 138 0.40 -13.57 3.60
C LEU A 138 0.87 -12.15 3.31
N ILE A 139 0.14 -11.16 3.82
CA ILE A 139 0.47 -9.75 3.73
C ILE A 139 0.82 -9.18 5.11
N GLY A 140 1.45 -8.04 5.14
CA GLY A 140 1.87 -7.37 6.36
C GLY A 140 3.24 -6.74 6.24
N LEU A 141 3.59 -5.89 7.18
CA LEU A 141 4.84 -5.15 7.16
C LEU A 141 6.05 -6.10 7.22
N ARG A 142 7.23 -5.60 6.82
CA ARG A 142 8.49 -6.32 7.00
C ARG A 142 8.69 -6.69 8.49
N GLY A 143 9.21 -7.88 8.77
CA GLY A 143 9.31 -8.39 10.15
C GLY A 143 8.00 -8.93 10.74
N ALA A 144 6.88 -8.97 9.99
CA ALA A 144 5.63 -9.60 10.45
C ALA A 144 5.69 -11.14 10.59
N GLY A 145 6.76 -11.76 10.08
CA GLY A 145 6.92 -13.22 10.14
C GLY A 145 6.36 -13.98 8.95
N LYS A 146 6.03 -13.32 7.84
CA LYS A 146 5.42 -13.94 6.64
C LYS A 146 6.19 -15.15 6.12
N SER A 147 7.50 -15.02 5.93
CA SER A 147 8.35 -16.11 5.42
C SER A 147 8.44 -17.27 6.42
N THR A 148 8.65 -16.97 7.69
CA THR A 148 8.81 -17.99 8.74
C THR A 148 7.50 -18.76 8.95
N LEU A 149 6.41 -18.04 9.22
CA LEU A 149 5.11 -18.64 9.50
C LEU A 149 4.50 -19.30 8.26
N GLY A 150 4.72 -18.68 7.09
CA GLY A 150 4.25 -19.21 5.81
C GLY A 150 4.90 -20.55 5.46
N ARG A 151 6.21 -20.68 5.66
CA ARG A 151 6.93 -21.94 5.45
C ARG A 151 6.42 -23.03 6.37
N ILE A 152 6.35 -22.76 7.69
CA ILE A 152 5.83 -23.72 8.67
C ILE A 152 4.39 -24.16 8.34
N ALA A 153 3.55 -23.21 7.95
CA ALA A 153 2.17 -23.51 7.60
C ALA A 153 2.08 -24.36 6.32
N ALA A 154 2.86 -24.03 5.30
CA ALA A 154 2.90 -24.78 4.05
C ALA A 154 3.38 -26.21 4.29
N ASP A 155 4.47 -26.40 5.02
CA ASP A 155 5.05 -27.71 5.36
C ASP A 155 4.02 -28.59 6.09
N ARG A 156 3.32 -28.04 7.10
CA ARG A 156 2.30 -28.79 7.86
C ARG A 156 1.03 -29.10 7.08
N LEU A 157 0.71 -28.27 6.07
CA LEU A 157 -0.47 -28.49 5.23
C LEU A 157 -0.16 -29.33 3.99
N GLY A 158 1.11 -29.64 3.72
CA GLY A 158 1.56 -30.28 2.49
C GLY A 158 1.37 -29.40 1.25
N TRP A 159 1.50 -28.06 1.40
CA TRP A 159 1.30 -27.08 0.36
C TRP A 159 2.63 -26.51 -0.13
N THR A 160 2.64 -25.98 -1.35
CA THR A 160 3.81 -25.27 -1.87
C THR A 160 3.99 -23.94 -1.14
N PHE A 161 5.22 -23.66 -0.69
CA PHE A 161 5.60 -22.34 -0.14
C PHE A 161 6.36 -21.54 -1.20
N VAL A 162 5.95 -20.28 -1.41
CA VAL A 162 6.62 -19.35 -2.31
C VAL A 162 6.85 -18.01 -1.62
N GLU A 163 8.05 -17.49 -1.78
CA GLU A 163 8.41 -16.12 -1.42
C GLU A 163 8.48 -15.27 -2.69
N LEU A 164 7.59 -14.29 -2.84
CA LEU A 164 7.48 -13.49 -4.07
C LEU A 164 8.81 -12.80 -4.43
N ASN A 165 9.49 -12.20 -3.45
CA ASN A 165 10.76 -11.52 -3.70
C ASN A 165 11.84 -12.49 -4.20
N ARG A 166 11.95 -13.68 -3.60
CA ARG A 166 12.90 -14.71 -4.07
C ARG A 166 12.57 -15.18 -5.48
N LYS A 167 11.29 -15.29 -5.80
CA LYS A 167 10.86 -15.65 -7.14
C LYS A 167 11.28 -14.60 -8.17
N ILE A 168 11.11 -13.31 -7.83
CA ILE A 168 11.59 -12.20 -8.67
C ILE A 168 13.10 -12.28 -8.86
N GLU A 169 13.86 -12.50 -7.79
CA GLU A 169 15.33 -12.62 -7.86
C GLU A 169 15.76 -13.80 -8.75
N GLN A 170 15.11 -14.95 -8.59
CA GLN A 170 15.40 -16.15 -9.40
C GLN A 170 15.08 -15.97 -10.88
N GLU A 171 13.96 -15.30 -11.20
CA GLU A 171 13.54 -15.07 -12.59
C GLU A 171 14.42 -14.04 -13.32
N ASN A 172 15.04 -13.11 -12.58
CA ASN A 172 15.80 -12.02 -13.18
C ASN A 172 17.32 -12.13 -12.98
N GLY A 173 17.80 -13.10 -12.18
CA GLY A 173 19.22 -13.27 -11.89
C GLY A 173 19.84 -12.11 -11.07
N LEU A 174 19.04 -11.24 -10.48
CA LEU A 174 19.44 -10.06 -9.74
C LEU A 174 18.77 -10.04 -8.36
N THR A 175 19.46 -9.52 -7.37
CA THR A 175 18.85 -9.26 -6.06
C THR A 175 17.85 -8.10 -6.14
N ILE A 176 16.89 -8.04 -5.21
CA ILE A 176 15.96 -6.89 -5.13
C ILE A 176 16.71 -5.55 -5.00
N ALA A 177 17.86 -5.55 -4.32
CA ALA A 177 18.66 -4.34 -4.18
C ALA A 177 19.26 -3.87 -5.52
N GLU A 178 19.74 -4.80 -6.34
CA GLU A 178 20.26 -4.53 -7.70
C GLU A 178 19.12 -4.11 -8.64
N ILE A 179 17.98 -4.78 -8.59
CA ILE A 179 16.79 -4.41 -9.36
C ILE A 179 16.37 -2.96 -9.05
N LEU A 180 16.31 -2.60 -7.76
CA LEU A 180 15.99 -1.24 -7.36
C LEU A 180 17.05 -0.21 -7.78
N ALA A 181 18.32 -0.60 -7.78
CA ALA A 181 19.42 0.28 -8.21
C ALA A 181 19.42 0.52 -9.72
N LEU A 182 19.13 -0.52 -10.52
CA LEU A 182 19.18 -0.48 -11.98
C LEU A 182 17.88 0.04 -12.61
N TYR A 183 16.74 -0.44 -12.11
CA TYR A 183 15.43 -0.19 -12.74
C TYR A 183 14.52 0.72 -11.91
N GLY A 184 14.96 1.15 -10.72
CA GLY A 184 14.17 1.96 -9.81
C GLY A 184 12.96 1.23 -9.22
N GLN A 185 12.14 1.99 -8.51
CA GLN A 185 10.94 1.46 -7.87
C GLN A 185 9.91 0.95 -8.88
N GLU A 186 9.71 1.70 -9.95
CA GLU A 186 8.77 1.34 -11.02
C GLU A 186 9.15 0.03 -11.72
N GLY A 187 10.44 -0.15 -12.04
CA GLY A 187 10.93 -1.40 -12.62
C GLY A 187 10.70 -2.60 -11.71
N TYR A 188 11.00 -2.45 -10.42
CA TYR A 188 10.70 -3.48 -9.42
C TYR A 188 9.21 -3.82 -9.39
N ARG A 189 8.31 -2.83 -9.42
CA ARG A 189 6.86 -3.07 -9.38
C ARG A 189 6.34 -3.79 -10.62
N ARG A 190 6.90 -3.51 -11.79
CA ARG A 190 6.59 -4.28 -13.01
C ARG A 190 6.98 -5.75 -12.89
N LEU A 191 8.16 -6.02 -12.35
CA LEU A 191 8.63 -7.40 -12.11
C LEU A 191 7.82 -8.10 -11.02
N GLU A 192 7.44 -7.40 -9.97
CA GLU A 192 6.58 -7.91 -8.90
C GLU A 192 5.20 -8.35 -9.45
N LEU A 193 4.57 -7.51 -10.29
CA LEU A 193 3.30 -7.83 -10.94
C LEU A 193 3.45 -9.02 -11.93
N ALA A 194 4.52 -9.06 -12.72
CA ALA A 194 4.79 -10.16 -13.66
C ALA A 194 4.96 -11.50 -12.94
N ALA A 195 5.78 -11.53 -11.89
CA ALA A 195 5.99 -12.71 -11.06
C ALA A 195 4.70 -13.19 -10.41
N LEU A 196 3.87 -12.26 -9.88
CA LEU A 196 2.58 -12.58 -9.30
C LEU A 196 1.62 -13.20 -10.32
N ARG A 197 1.55 -12.66 -11.55
CA ARG A 197 0.75 -13.24 -12.63
C ARG A 197 1.18 -14.65 -12.97
N GLY A 198 2.50 -14.91 -13.01
CA GLY A 198 3.04 -16.25 -13.17
C GLY A 198 2.61 -17.20 -12.04
N MET A 199 2.64 -16.73 -10.79
CA MET A 199 2.21 -17.51 -9.62
C MET A 199 0.72 -17.89 -9.68
N ILE A 200 -0.13 -17.02 -10.17
CA ILE A 200 -1.57 -17.27 -10.31
C ILE A 200 -1.86 -18.40 -11.30
N GLN A 201 -1.00 -18.61 -12.29
CA GLN A 201 -1.17 -19.66 -13.29
C GLN A 201 -0.69 -21.04 -12.79
N LEU A 202 0.13 -21.10 -11.74
CA LEU A 202 0.61 -22.38 -11.21
C LEU A 202 -0.54 -23.20 -10.61
N PRO A 203 -0.63 -24.50 -10.88
CA PRO A 203 -1.65 -25.35 -10.29
C PRO A 203 -1.33 -25.69 -8.82
N GLY A 204 -2.39 -26.06 -8.07
CA GLY A 204 -2.26 -26.62 -6.74
C GLY A 204 -2.33 -25.62 -5.58
N PRO A 205 -2.37 -26.17 -4.35
CA PRO A 205 -2.43 -25.38 -3.13
C PRO A 205 -1.08 -24.72 -2.83
N MET A 206 -1.13 -23.45 -2.37
CA MET A 206 0.10 -22.72 -2.06
C MET A 206 -0.09 -21.68 -0.94
N VAL A 207 1.02 -21.38 -0.27
CA VAL A 207 1.18 -20.24 0.64
C VAL A 207 2.20 -19.30 0.02
N LEU A 208 1.77 -18.10 -0.32
CA LEU A 208 2.57 -17.02 -0.88
C LEU A 208 2.94 -16.01 0.20
N ALA A 209 4.22 -15.81 0.46
CA ALA A 209 4.71 -14.71 1.28
C ALA A 209 5.06 -13.50 0.39
N THR A 210 4.40 -12.36 0.61
CA THR A 210 4.57 -11.16 -0.21
C THR A 210 5.62 -10.21 0.36
N GLY A 211 6.07 -9.26 -0.46
CA GLY A 211 6.83 -8.10 0.00
C GLY A 211 6.01 -7.20 0.94
N GLY A 212 6.66 -6.55 1.92
CA GLY A 212 5.96 -5.69 2.88
C GLY A 212 5.33 -4.43 2.26
N GLY A 213 5.74 -4.05 1.05
CA GLY A 213 5.24 -2.88 0.34
C GLY A 213 4.17 -3.17 -0.72
N ILE A 214 3.77 -4.44 -0.89
CA ILE A 214 2.88 -4.85 -1.99
C ILE A 214 1.52 -4.15 -1.98
N VAL A 215 1.03 -3.79 -0.79
CA VAL A 215 -0.26 -3.10 -0.62
C VAL A 215 -0.24 -1.65 -1.14
N ALA A 216 0.95 -1.08 -1.37
CA ALA A 216 1.11 0.25 -1.94
C ALA A 216 0.87 0.29 -3.47
N GLU A 217 0.80 -0.89 -4.10
CA GLU A 217 0.57 -1.01 -5.54
C GLU A 217 -0.85 -1.50 -5.81
N PRO A 218 -1.78 -0.61 -6.15
CA PRO A 218 -3.20 -0.95 -6.25
C PRO A 218 -3.48 -2.14 -7.17
N LEU A 219 -2.90 -2.16 -8.39
CA LEU A 219 -3.09 -3.25 -9.35
C LEU A 219 -2.61 -4.61 -8.81
N THR A 220 -1.41 -4.64 -8.26
CA THR A 220 -0.81 -5.86 -7.72
C THR A 220 -1.56 -6.34 -6.49
N PHE A 221 -2.00 -5.41 -5.65
CA PHE A 221 -2.73 -5.73 -4.43
C PHE A 221 -4.13 -6.26 -4.73
N ASP A 222 -4.88 -5.63 -5.64
CA ASP A 222 -6.20 -6.13 -6.05
C ASP A 222 -6.12 -7.50 -6.73
N LEU A 223 -5.06 -7.74 -7.50
CA LEU A 223 -4.81 -9.06 -8.08
C LEU A 223 -4.58 -10.12 -6.98
N ILE A 224 -3.90 -9.77 -5.89
CA ILE A 224 -3.75 -10.65 -4.72
C ILE A 224 -5.11 -10.90 -4.05
N LEU A 225 -5.87 -9.84 -3.76
CA LEU A 225 -7.16 -9.93 -3.09
C LEU A 225 -8.17 -10.78 -3.88
N SER A 226 -8.12 -10.70 -5.22
CA SER A 226 -9.02 -11.47 -6.11
C SER A 226 -8.56 -12.91 -6.35
N SER A 227 -7.24 -13.20 -6.22
CA SER A 227 -6.66 -14.49 -6.60
C SER A 227 -6.27 -15.38 -5.42
N PHE A 228 -6.20 -14.85 -4.20
CA PHE A 228 -5.78 -15.57 -3.01
C PHE A 228 -6.70 -15.28 -1.81
N PHE A 229 -6.80 -16.23 -0.90
CA PHE A 229 -7.28 -15.96 0.44
C PHE A 229 -6.19 -15.20 1.21
N THR A 230 -6.42 -13.93 1.42
CA THR A 230 -5.42 -13.02 1.97
C THR A 230 -5.48 -13.00 3.49
N ILE A 231 -4.34 -13.17 4.15
CA ILE A 231 -4.23 -13.11 5.60
C ILE A 231 -3.22 -12.03 5.99
N TRP A 232 -3.68 -11.05 6.75
CA TRP A 232 -2.81 -10.03 7.33
C TRP A 232 -2.15 -10.53 8.62
N LEU A 233 -0.82 -10.60 8.63
CA LEU A 233 -0.03 -10.86 9.83
C LEU A 233 0.25 -9.53 10.54
N LYS A 234 -0.34 -9.36 11.73
CA LYS A 234 -0.15 -8.20 12.60
C LYS A 234 0.97 -8.48 13.59
N ALA A 235 1.74 -7.45 13.95
CA ALA A 235 2.67 -7.45 15.06
C ALA A 235 2.80 -6.02 15.59
N LYS A 236 3.32 -5.85 16.80
CA LYS A 236 3.60 -4.52 17.36
C LYS A 236 4.78 -3.86 16.62
N PRO A 237 4.82 -2.52 16.50
CA PRO A 237 5.92 -1.82 15.85
C PRO A 237 7.31 -2.21 16.42
N GLU A 238 7.39 -2.39 17.72
CA GLU A 238 8.63 -2.77 18.42
C GLU A 238 9.10 -4.19 18.02
N GLU A 239 8.16 -5.11 17.80
CA GLU A 239 8.47 -6.48 17.34
C GLU A 239 8.91 -6.49 15.88
N HIS A 240 8.29 -5.69 15.02
CA HIS A 240 8.74 -5.50 13.65
C HIS A 240 10.19 -5.04 13.61
N MET A 241 10.52 -3.99 14.38
CA MET A 241 11.85 -3.42 14.49
C MET A 241 12.87 -4.47 14.96
N ARG A 242 12.57 -5.18 16.05
CA ARG A 242 13.44 -6.22 16.59
C ARG A 242 13.72 -7.32 15.56
N ARG A 243 12.67 -7.88 14.95
CA ARG A 243 12.78 -8.98 13.99
C ARG A 243 13.55 -8.59 12.72
N VAL A 244 13.41 -7.34 12.26
CA VAL A 244 14.17 -6.83 11.10
C VAL A 244 15.64 -6.69 11.43
N ARG A 245 16.00 -6.24 12.64
CA ARG A 245 17.39 -6.18 13.11
C ARG A 245 18.03 -7.57 13.22
N GLU A 246 17.30 -8.53 13.78
CA GLU A 246 17.75 -9.92 13.90
C GLU A 246 18.01 -10.55 12.52
N GLN A 247 17.36 -10.06 11.46
CA GLN A 247 17.57 -10.48 10.06
C GLN A 247 18.74 -9.76 9.37
N GLY A 248 19.49 -8.91 10.08
CA GLY A 248 20.68 -8.22 9.57
C GLY A 248 20.42 -7.08 8.60
N ASP A 249 19.18 -6.64 8.43
CA ASP A 249 18.87 -5.50 7.56
C ASP A 249 18.85 -4.18 8.32
N LEU A 250 19.96 -3.48 8.24
CA LEU A 250 20.15 -2.19 8.91
C LEU A 250 19.83 -0.97 8.03
N ARG A 251 19.29 -1.17 6.81
CA ARG A 251 19.19 -0.11 5.80
C ARG A 251 18.34 1.11 6.16
N PRO A 252 17.22 1.04 6.88
CA PRO A 252 16.52 2.28 7.29
C PRO A 252 16.79 2.74 8.71
N MET A 253 17.63 2.04 9.52
CA MET A 253 17.50 2.04 10.97
C MET A 253 18.77 2.42 11.74
N ARG A 254 19.62 3.28 11.16
CA ARG A 254 20.85 3.74 11.85
C ARG A 254 20.58 4.70 13.01
N ASP A 255 19.39 5.32 13.09
CA ASP A 255 18.99 6.24 14.16
C ASP A 255 17.67 5.78 14.77
N ASP A 256 17.72 5.24 16.00
CA ASP A 256 16.65 4.47 16.66
C ASP A 256 15.32 5.19 16.80
N ARG A 257 15.32 6.49 17.10
CA ARG A 257 14.09 7.26 17.34
C ARG A 257 13.40 7.62 16.01
N HIS A 258 14.16 8.10 15.05
CA HIS A 258 13.62 8.42 13.72
C HIS A 258 13.13 7.18 12.98
N ALA A 259 13.88 6.09 13.06
CA ALA A 259 13.50 4.82 12.44
C ALA A 259 12.19 4.25 13.00
N MET A 260 11.96 4.34 14.31
CA MET A 260 10.71 3.92 14.93
C MET A 260 9.55 4.82 14.52
N GLN A 261 9.76 6.12 14.40
CA GLN A 261 8.74 7.06 13.96
C GLN A 261 8.38 6.84 12.49
N GLU A 262 9.36 6.62 11.61
CA GLU A 262 9.13 6.26 10.21
C GLU A 262 8.37 4.95 10.09
N LEU A 263 8.74 3.92 10.86
CA LEU A 263 8.06 2.62 10.89
C LEU A 263 6.57 2.77 11.27
N ARG A 264 6.28 3.57 12.31
CA ARG A 264 4.90 3.85 12.73
C ARG A 264 4.12 4.59 11.65
N THR A 265 4.73 5.57 11.00
CA THR A 265 4.11 6.30 9.88
C THR A 265 3.78 5.37 8.71
N ILE A 266 4.72 4.49 8.35
CA ILE A 266 4.49 3.48 7.30
C ILE A 266 3.38 2.51 7.72
N LEU A 267 3.36 2.07 8.97
CA LEU A 267 2.33 1.15 9.46
C LEU A 267 0.95 1.81 9.42
N LEU A 268 0.81 3.02 9.94
CA LEU A 268 -0.44 3.78 9.95
C LEU A 268 -0.97 4.01 8.53
N SER A 269 -0.11 4.39 7.58
CA SER A 269 -0.51 4.63 6.19
C SER A 269 -0.94 3.34 5.46
N ARG A 270 -0.40 2.17 5.86
CA ARG A 270 -0.72 0.87 5.24
C ARG A 270 -1.80 0.07 5.96
N GLU A 271 -2.10 0.39 7.20
CA GLU A 271 -3.08 -0.35 8.01
C GLU A 271 -4.46 -0.44 7.35
N PRO A 272 -5.03 0.64 6.77
CA PRO A 272 -6.31 0.56 6.05
C PRO A 272 -6.26 -0.39 4.84
N LEU A 273 -5.11 -0.49 4.17
CA LEU A 273 -4.92 -1.39 3.04
C LEU A 273 -4.79 -2.84 3.52
N TYR A 274 -4.00 -3.09 4.57
CA TYR A 274 -3.91 -4.43 5.15
C TYR A 274 -5.27 -4.93 5.68
N ALA A 275 -6.12 -4.03 6.19
CA ALA A 275 -7.46 -4.36 6.68
C ALA A 275 -8.42 -4.88 5.59
N ARG A 276 -8.08 -4.70 4.30
CA ARG A 276 -8.82 -5.31 3.18
C ARG A 276 -8.60 -6.83 3.07
N ALA A 277 -7.68 -7.43 3.82
CA ALA A 277 -7.48 -8.86 3.86
C ALA A 277 -8.72 -9.59 4.39
N GLN A 278 -9.00 -10.79 3.88
CA GLN A 278 -10.15 -11.60 4.30
C GLN A 278 -10.01 -12.14 5.74
N ALA A 279 -8.78 -12.24 6.26
CA ALA A 279 -8.52 -12.61 7.64
C ALA A 279 -7.29 -11.90 8.19
N ALA A 280 -7.17 -11.86 9.53
CA ALA A 280 -6.00 -11.33 10.20
C ALA A 280 -5.53 -12.29 11.31
N VAL A 281 -4.22 -12.39 11.48
CA VAL A 281 -3.57 -13.12 12.58
C VAL A 281 -2.68 -12.15 13.33
N ASP A 282 -3.04 -11.83 14.56
CA ASP A 282 -2.18 -11.08 15.45
C ASP A 282 -1.13 -12.01 16.06
N THR A 283 0.14 -11.70 15.82
CA THR A 283 1.30 -12.48 16.31
C THR A 283 2.00 -11.82 17.48
N ALA A 284 1.46 -10.70 18.00
CA ALA A 284 2.07 -9.96 19.10
C ALA A 284 2.19 -10.82 20.36
N GLY A 285 3.37 -10.84 20.95
CA GLY A 285 3.67 -11.62 22.16
C GLY A 285 3.62 -13.13 22.00
N MET A 286 3.47 -13.66 20.76
CA MET A 286 3.39 -15.09 20.51
C MET A 286 4.77 -15.68 20.19
N THR A 287 4.98 -16.94 20.62
CA THR A 287 6.06 -17.76 20.06
C THR A 287 5.76 -18.09 18.60
N VAL A 288 6.80 -18.39 17.82
CA VAL A 288 6.68 -18.78 16.42
C VAL A 288 5.71 -19.96 16.26
N GLU A 289 5.80 -20.94 17.16
CA GLU A 289 4.98 -22.14 17.18
C GLU A 289 3.48 -21.81 17.36
N LYS A 290 3.14 -20.99 18.35
CA LYS A 290 1.76 -20.55 18.61
C LYS A 290 1.18 -19.74 17.45
N ALA A 291 1.99 -18.83 16.89
CA ALA A 291 1.60 -18.02 15.76
C ALA A 291 1.36 -18.88 14.50
N ALA A 292 2.23 -19.86 14.23
CA ALA A 292 2.08 -20.80 13.14
C ALA A 292 0.81 -21.65 13.28
N GLN A 293 0.55 -22.16 14.48
CA GLN A 293 -0.67 -22.93 14.73
C GLN A 293 -1.94 -22.09 14.53
N ARG A 294 -1.93 -20.82 14.98
CA ARG A 294 -3.05 -19.89 14.76
C ARG A 294 -3.27 -19.62 13.26
N LEU A 295 -2.20 -19.41 12.51
CA LEU A 295 -2.26 -19.23 11.06
C LEU A 295 -2.86 -20.45 10.36
N ILE A 296 -2.39 -21.66 10.71
CA ILE A 296 -2.90 -22.92 10.16
C ILE A 296 -4.41 -23.09 10.45
N ASN A 297 -4.85 -22.79 11.66
CA ASN A 297 -6.26 -22.88 12.03
C ASN A 297 -7.13 -21.93 11.18
N VAL A 298 -6.66 -20.69 10.91
CA VAL A 298 -7.36 -19.73 10.04
C VAL A 298 -7.45 -20.28 8.60
N ILE A 299 -6.35 -20.82 8.07
CA ILE A 299 -6.32 -21.41 6.72
C ILE A 299 -7.30 -22.60 6.63
N GLN A 300 -7.25 -23.52 7.59
CA GLN A 300 -8.12 -24.71 7.60
C GLN A 300 -9.59 -24.37 7.74
N THR A 301 -9.92 -23.37 8.56
CA THR A 301 -11.31 -22.89 8.72
C THR A 301 -11.84 -22.37 7.40
N ASN A 302 -11.05 -21.55 6.68
CA ASN A 302 -11.42 -21.05 5.36
C ASN A 302 -11.67 -22.21 4.38
N VAL A 303 -10.75 -23.18 4.29
CA VAL A 303 -10.88 -24.33 3.39
C VAL A 303 -12.13 -25.18 3.72
N ARG A 304 -12.46 -25.37 5.00
CA ARG A 304 -13.66 -26.13 5.43
C ARG A 304 -14.94 -25.40 5.07
N THR A 305 -15.03 -24.10 5.35
CA THR A 305 -16.21 -23.27 5.01
C THR A 305 -16.49 -23.33 3.52
N SER A 306 -15.47 -23.25 2.73
CA SER A 306 -15.53 -23.29 1.28
C SER A 306 -15.98 -24.62 0.71
N ARG A 307 -15.55 -25.74 1.32
CA ARG A 307 -16.02 -27.07 0.92
C ARG A 307 -17.50 -27.28 1.23
N ARG A 308 -18.00 -26.68 2.32
CA ARG A 308 -19.45 -26.72 2.66
C ARG A 308 -20.29 -25.95 1.65
N LEU A 309 -19.86 -24.76 1.25
CA LEU A 309 -20.56 -23.93 0.25
C LEU A 309 -20.59 -24.57 -1.15
N ARG A 310 -19.68 -25.51 -1.48
CA ARG A 310 -19.73 -26.27 -2.74
C ARG A 310 -20.67 -27.47 -2.72
N ARG A 311 -21.09 -27.90 -1.54
CA ARG A 311 -21.98 -29.07 -1.38
C ARG A 311 -23.45 -28.68 -1.14
N ALA A 312 -23.68 -27.40 -0.84
CA ALA A 312 -25.00 -26.79 -0.77
C ALA A 312 -25.36 -26.11 -2.10
#